data_e9b2b6d9348eabe2fef413cfd7af5482
#
_entry.id   e9b2b6d9348eabe2fef413cfd7af5482
#
_cell.length_a   1.000
_cell.length_b   1.000
_cell.length_c   1.000
_cell.angle_alpha   90.00
_cell.angle_beta   90.00
_cell.angle_gamma   90.00
#
_symmetry.space_group_name_H-M   'P 1'
#
loop_
_entity.id
_entity.type
_entity.pdbx_description
1 polymer ?
#
loop_
_entity_poly.entity_id
_entity_poly.type
_entity_poly.pdbx_seq_one_letter_code
_entity_poly.pdbx_strand_id
1 'polypeptide(L)'
;MKFTEKYFQNVAKIANLINVKEINNLVFELKKIKNNKGRIFFLGVGGSAANCSHAVNDFRKLCNIESYTPIDNVSELTARINDEGWESSFVNWLKVSKFKKKDALFILSVGGGNKKKNVSTNLIMAIDYAKKINSNILGIIGKHDGYAKKSSNKVIVIPEVDKKFVTPFSEAFQAVVWHCLVSHPQLQMNKTKW
;
A
#
# COMPACT_ATOMS: atom_id res chain seq x y z
N MET A 1 -0.69 33.18 -10.11
CA MET A 1 -0.05 32.34 -9.06
C MET A 1 1.09 31.56 -9.68
N LYS A 2 2.28 31.59 -9.11
CA LYS A 2 3.42 30.83 -9.59
C LYS A 2 3.16 29.31 -9.42
N PHE A 3 3.73 28.49 -10.29
CA PHE A 3 3.54 27.02 -10.28
C PHE A 3 3.76 26.41 -8.89
N THR A 4 4.86 26.76 -8.25
CA THR A 4 5.25 26.22 -6.93
C THR A 4 4.22 26.56 -5.84
N GLU A 5 3.71 27.79 -5.80
CA GLU A 5 2.66 28.20 -4.85
C GLU A 5 1.40 27.34 -5.03
N LYS A 6 0.94 27.16 -6.27
CA LYS A 6 -0.21 26.33 -6.58
C LYS A 6 0.00 24.86 -6.21
N TYR A 7 1.20 24.32 -6.45
CA TYR A 7 1.55 22.95 -6.09
C TYR A 7 1.39 22.72 -4.59
N PHE A 8 1.99 23.58 -3.75
CA PHE A 8 1.89 23.44 -2.28
C PHE A 8 0.49 23.77 -1.73
N GLN A 9 -0.28 24.63 -2.37
CA GLN A 9 -1.69 24.83 -2.02
C GLN A 9 -2.50 23.54 -2.28
N ASN A 10 -2.23 22.80 -3.36
CA ASN A 10 -2.84 21.51 -3.61
C ASN A 10 -2.44 20.47 -2.54
N VAL A 11 -1.18 20.46 -2.10
CA VAL A 11 -0.71 19.60 -0.99
C VAL A 11 -1.52 19.89 0.29
N ALA A 12 -1.65 21.17 0.68
CA ALA A 12 -2.44 21.57 1.84
C ALA A 12 -3.91 21.17 1.70
N LYS A 13 -4.48 21.34 0.51
CA LYS A 13 -5.87 20.94 0.22
C LYS A 13 -6.07 19.43 0.36
N ILE A 14 -5.14 18.60 -0.13
CA ILE A 14 -5.22 17.14 0.04
C ILE A 14 -5.18 16.78 1.53
N ALA A 15 -4.26 17.36 2.29
CA ALA A 15 -4.14 17.11 3.73
C ALA A 15 -5.45 17.40 4.48
N ASN A 16 -6.13 18.49 4.14
CA ASN A 16 -7.42 18.88 4.74
C ASN A 16 -8.60 17.98 4.31
N LEU A 17 -8.50 17.33 3.14
CA LEU A 17 -9.56 16.47 2.60
C LEU A 17 -9.38 14.99 2.95
N ILE A 18 -8.24 14.61 3.51
CA ILE A 18 -7.98 13.21 3.90
C ILE A 18 -9.05 12.73 4.90
N ASN A 19 -9.57 11.53 4.64
CA ASN A 19 -10.58 10.91 5.50
C ASN A 19 -9.94 10.26 6.74
N VAL A 20 -9.83 11.05 7.82
CA VAL A 20 -9.25 10.60 9.10
C VAL A 20 -9.99 9.38 9.66
N LYS A 21 -11.31 9.25 9.44
CA LYS A 21 -12.08 8.09 9.90
C LYS A 21 -11.63 6.79 9.20
N GLU A 22 -11.35 6.85 7.90
CA GLU A 22 -10.79 5.69 7.17
C GLU A 22 -9.40 5.32 7.68
N ILE A 23 -8.55 6.31 8.04
CA ILE A 23 -7.23 6.07 8.64
C ILE A 23 -7.38 5.35 9.99
N ASN A 24 -8.26 5.84 10.88
CA ASN A 24 -8.51 5.20 12.17
C ASN A 24 -9.05 3.76 12.02
N ASN A 25 -9.92 3.51 11.04
CA ASN A 25 -10.36 2.16 10.73
C ASN A 25 -9.19 1.26 10.28
N LEU A 26 -8.27 1.80 9.51
CA LEU A 26 -7.08 1.06 9.07
C LEU A 26 -6.14 0.74 10.23
N VAL A 27 -5.95 1.67 11.18
CA VAL A 27 -5.23 1.43 12.45
C VAL A 27 -5.85 0.26 13.21
N PHE A 28 -7.17 0.22 13.34
CA PHE A 28 -7.88 -0.86 14.03
C PHE A 28 -7.65 -2.22 13.36
N GLU A 29 -7.70 -2.29 12.02
CA GLU A 29 -7.43 -3.52 11.29
C GLU A 29 -5.97 -3.97 11.42
N LEU A 30 -5.02 -3.05 11.34
CA LEU A 30 -3.59 -3.34 11.56
C LEU A 30 -3.32 -3.87 12.96
N LYS A 31 -3.98 -3.30 13.98
CA LYS A 31 -3.92 -3.80 15.36
C LYS A 31 -4.45 -5.23 15.49
N LYS A 32 -5.56 -5.56 14.82
CA LYS A 32 -6.08 -6.95 14.77
C LYS A 32 -5.07 -7.91 14.14
N ILE A 33 -4.48 -7.52 13.01
CA ILE A 33 -3.46 -8.34 12.32
C ILE A 33 -2.30 -8.61 13.26
N LYS A 34 -1.77 -7.56 13.91
CA LYS A 34 -0.70 -7.66 14.89
C LYS A 34 -1.03 -8.63 16.03
N ASN A 35 -2.20 -8.45 16.66
CA ASN A 35 -2.64 -9.27 17.79
C ASN A 35 -2.82 -10.75 17.41
N ASN A 36 -3.21 -11.03 16.17
CA ASN A 36 -3.36 -12.38 15.62
C ASN A 36 -2.01 -12.95 15.10
N LYS A 37 -0.88 -12.28 15.36
CA LYS A 37 0.44 -12.66 14.82
C LYS A 37 0.40 -12.87 13.30
N GLY A 38 -0.35 -12.02 12.59
CA GLY A 38 -0.38 -11.94 11.14
C GLY A 38 0.76 -11.06 10.63
N ARG A 39 1.11 -11.25 9.37
CA ARG A 39 2.16 -10.50 8.66
C ARG A 39 1.52 -9.53 7.68
N ILE A 40 2.28 -8.50 7.28
CA ILE A 40 1.85 -7.57 6.24
C ILE A 40 2.73 -7.74 5.01
N PHE A 41 2.09 -7.92 3.85
CA PHE A 41 2.76 -8.04 2.56
C PHE A 41 2.45 -6.79 1.73
N PHE A 42 3.45 -5.91 1.60
CA PHE A 42 3.34 -4.66 0.87
C PHE A 42 3.60 -4.89 -0.62
N LEU A 43 2.68 -4.45 -1.47
CA LEU A 43 2.82 -4.53 -2.91
C LEU A 43 2.60 -3.16 -3.56
N GLY A 44 3.51 -2.80 -4.46
CA GLY A 44 3.47 -1.56 -5.24
C GLY A 44 4.31 -1.66 -6.50
N VAL A 45 4.17 -0.68 -7.39
CA VAL A 45 4.91 -0.58 -8.65
C VAL A 45 5.45 0.85 -8.79
N GLY A 46 6.67 1.02 -9.32
CA GLY A 46 7.30 2.33 -9.50
C GLY A 46 7.60 3.03 -8.16
N GLY A 47 7.25 4.30 -8.03
CA GLY A 47 7.43 5.06 -6.79
C GLY A 47 6.67 4.46 -5.61
N SER A 48 5.48 3.89 -5.86
CA SER A 48 4.74 3.13 -4.85
C SER A 48 5.50 1.87 -4.39
N ALA A 49 6.34 1.26 -5.21
CA ALA A 49 7.22 0.16 -4.83
C ALA A 49 8.31 0.63 -3.86
N ALA A 50 8.96 1.76 -4.13
CA ALA A 50 9.92 2.37 -3.22
C ALA A 50 9.28 2.67 -1.85
N ASN A 51 8.05 3.20 -1.85
CA ASN A 51 7.26 3.39 -0.64
C ASN A 51 7.01 2.07 0.13
N CYS A 52 6.81 0.95 -0.57
CA CYS A 52 6.65 -0.36 0.08
C CYS A 52 7.89 -0.77 0.87
N SER A 53 9.10 -0.68 0.30
CA SER A 53 10.35 -0.99 1.02
C SER A 53 10.53 -0.13 2.27
N HIS A 54 10.26 1.19 2.16
CA HIS A 54 10.35 2.07 3.31
C HIS A 54 9.28 1.74 4.37
N ALA A 55 8.03 1.53 3.97
CA ALA A 55 6.96 1.15 4.89
C ALA A 55 7.28 -0.17 5.62
N VAL A 56 7.80 -1.19 4.92
CA VAL A 56 8.25 -2.46 5.53
C VAL A 56 9.21 -2.22 6.68
N ASN A 57 10.26 -1.39 6.46
CA ASN A 57 11.21 -1.05 7.51
C ASN A 57 10.50 -0.47 8.74
N ASP A 58 9.61 0.49 8.55
CA ASP A 58 8.98 1.21 9.65
C ASP A 58 7.93 0.38 10.39
N PHE A 59 7.12 -0.41 9.69
CA PHE A 59 6.19 -1.33 10.34
C PHE A 59 6.93 -2.38 11.18
N ARG A 60 8.07 -2.88 10.72
CA ARG A 60 8.93 -3.80 11.49
C ARG A 60 9.57 -3.10 12.68
N LYS A 61 10.24 -1.97 12.45
CA LYS A 61 11.04 -1.26 13.47
C LYS A 61 10.19 -0.55 14.52
N LEU A 62 9.13 0.17 14.08
CA LEU A 62 8.34 1.02 14.97
C LEU A 62 7.14 0.30 15.56
N CYS A 63 6.49 -0.57 14.79
CA CYS A 63 5.27 -1.25 15.21
C CYS A 63 5.49 -2.69 15.68
N ASN A 64 6.67 -3.26 15.49
CA ASN A 64 6.97 -4.68 15.74
C ASN A 64 5.97 -5.60 15.01
N ILE A 65 5.66 -5.27 13.75
CA ILE A 65 4.81 -6.06 12.86
C ILE A 65 5.66 -6.69 11.77
N GLU A 66 5.67 -8.01 11.70
CA GLU A 66 6.37 -8.75 10.65
C GLU A 66 5.83 -8.33 9.27
N SER A 67 6.69 -7.75 8.42
CA SER A 67 6.31 -7.15 7.16
C SER A 67 7.32 -7.46 6.07
N TYR A 68 6.86 -7.60 4.82
CA TYR A 68 7.66 -7.97 3.66
C TYR A 68 7.19 -7.28 2.39
N THR A 69 8.08 -7.19 1.39
CA THR A 69 7.75 -6.77 0.03
C THR A 69 8.63 -7.53 -0.99
N PRO A 70 8.12 -7.90 -2.16
CA PRO A 70 8.88 -8.63 -3.18
C PRO A 70 10.02 -7.80 -3.79
N ILE A 71 10.00 -6.49 -3.62
CA ILE A 71 10.96 -5.57 -4.22
C ILE A 71 12.29 -5.49 -3.45
N ASP A 72 12.35 -5.99 -2.23
CA ASP A 72 13.59 -6.01 -1.44
C ASP A 72 14.59 -7.04 -1.96
N ASN A 73 14.13 -8.02 -2.74
CA ASN A 73 15.00 -8.98 -3.45
C ASN A 73 14.88 -8.78 -4.96
N VAL A 74 15.76 -7.96 -5.51
CA VAL A 74 15.78 -7.65 -6.95
C VAL A 74 16.04 -8.89 -7.80
N SER A 75 16.83 -9.85 -7.32
CA SER A 75 17.13 -11.09 -8.04
C SER A 75 15.88 -11.95 -8.20
N GLU A 76 15.14 -12.18 -7.13
CA GLU A 76 13.89 -12.95 -7.18
C GLU A 76 12.84 -12.25 -8.05
N LEU A 77 12.67 -10.93 -7.87
CA LEU A 77 11.69 -10.18 -8.65
C LEU A 77 11.98 -10.23 -10.16
N THR A 78 13.23 -9.98 -10.56
CA THR A 78 13.60 -9.97 -11.98
C THR A 78 13.56 -11.35 -12.60
N ALA A 79 13.98 -12.40 -11.90
CA ALA A 79 13.85 -13.78 -12.36
C ALA A 79 12.38 -14.17 -12.58
N ARG A 80 11.50 -13.86 -11.62
CA ARG A 80 10.06 -14.13 -11.77
C ARG A 80 9.42 -13.40 -12.92
N ILE A 81 9.82 -12.14 -13.16
CA ILE A 81 9.33 -11.36 -14.30
C ILE A 81 9.78 -11.99 -15.62
N ASN A 82 11.04 -12.39 -15.70
CA ASN A 82 11.63 -13.00 -16.91
C ASN A 82 11.04 -14.38 -17.21
N ASP A 83 10.89 -15.23 -16.20
CA ASP A 83 10.58 -16.65 -16.37
C ASP A 83 9.08 -16.94 -16.27
N GLU A 84 8.34 -16.18 -15.44
CA GLU A 84 6.95 -16.45 -15.11
C GLU A 84 5.98 -15.34 -15.59
N GLY A 85 6.52 -14.21 -16.10
CA GLY A 85 5.77 -13.06 -16.55
C GLY A 85 5.43 -12.04 -15.46
N TRP A 86 5.21 -10.80 -15.91
CA TRP A 86 4.93 -9.65 -15.03
C TRP A 86 3.69 -9.86 -14.14
N GLU A 87 2.62 -10.37 -14.71
CA GLU A 87 1.33 -10.50 -14.04
C GLU A 87 1.34 -11.51 -12.89
N SER A 88 2.14 -12.58 -13.01
CA SER A 88 2.22 -13.65 -12.00
C SER A 88 3.27 -13.39 -10.91
N SER A 89 4.17 -12.45 -11.13
CA SER A 89 5.35 -12.21 -10.27
C SER A 89 5.00 -12.06 -8.79
N PHE A 90 4.02 -11.23 -8.45
CA PHE A 90 3.63 -11.00 -7.05
C PHE A 90 2.83 -12.15 -6.45
N VAL A 91 1.92 -12.75 -7.21
CA VAL A 91 1.11 -13.85 -6.69
C VAL A 91 1.96 -15.10 -6.43
N ASN A 92 2.93 -15.38 -7.28
CA ASN A 92 3.83 -16.52 -7.08
C ASN A 92 4.79 -16.29 -5.90
N TRP A 93 5.28 -15.06 -5.73
CA TRP A 93 6.02 -14.67 -4.55
C TRP A 93 5.20 -14.84 -3.26
N LEU A 94 3.93 -14.42 -3.24
CA LEU A 94 3.03 -14.61 -2.09
C LEU A 94 2.82 -16.09 -1.75
N LYS A 95 2.69 -16.97 -2.76
CA LYS A 95 2.52 -18.43 -2.56
C LYS A 95 3.75 -19.04 -1.88
N VAL A 96 4.97 -18.72 -2.36
CA VAL A 96 6.22 -19.22 -1.76
C VAL A 96 6.41 -18.65 -0.36
N SER A 97 6.04 -17.39 -0.13
CA SER A 97 6.05 -16.74 1.19
C SER A 97 5.00 -17.30 2.16
N LYS A 98 4.23 -18.31 1.74
CA LYS A 98 3.17 -18.92 2.56
C LYS A 98 2.19 -17.88 3.11
N PHE A 99 1.74 -16.97 2.24
CA PHE A 99 0.73 -15.97 2.58
C PHE A 99 -0.58 -16.64 3.02
N LYS A 100 -1.14 -16.24 4.16
CA LYS A 100 -2.24 -16.94 4.86
C LYS A 100 -3.40 -16.01 5.16
N LYS A 101 -4.55 -16.57 5.47
CA LYS A 101 -5.78 -15.85 5.86
C LYS A 101 -5.56 -14.81 6.97
N LYS A 102 -4.70 -15.09 7.97
CA LYS A 102 -4.42 -14.17 9.08
C LYS A 102 -3.48 -13.00 8.71
N ASP A 103 -2.81 -13.10 7.55
CA ASP A 103 -1.93 -12.05 7.04
C ASP A 103 -2.76 -10.95 6.35
N ALA A 104 -2.10 -9.86 5.97
CA ALA A 104 -2.71 -8.80 5.18
C ALA A 104 -1.88 -8.49 3.93
N LEU A 105 -2.59 -8.30 2.83
CA LEU A 105 -2.05 -7.66 1.63
C LEU A 105 -2.24 -6.14 1.77
N PHE A 106 -1.15 -5.37 1.68
CA PHE A 106 -1.19 -3.91 1.74
C PHE A 106 -0.75 -3.31 0.41
N ILE A 107 -1.70 -2.69 -0.30
CA ILE A 107 -1.47 -2.14 -1.64
C ILE A 107 -1.09 -0.67 -1.54
N LEU A 108 0.08 -0.31 -2.09
CA LEU A 108 0.44 1.07 -2.41
C LEU A 108 0.42 1.22 -3.92
N SER A 109 -0.43 2.11 -4.44
CA SER A 109 -0.57 2.28 -5.89
C SER A 109 -1.23 3.61 -6.25
N VAL A 110 -0.85 4.20 -7.35
CA VAL A 110 -1.55 5.38 -7.89
C VAL A 110 -2.94 4.97 -8.38
N GLY A 111 -3.03 3.98 -9.27
CA GLY A 111 -4.28 3.56 -9.91
C GLY A 111 -5.03 2.45 -9.18
N GLY A 112 -4.38 1.69 -8.31
CA GLY A 112 -4.97 0.53 -7.65
C GLY A 112 -5.26 -0.68 -8.55
N GLY A 113 -4.70 -0.71 -9.77
CA GLY A 113 -4.94 -1.75 -10.79
C GLY A 113 -6.20 -1.51 -11.63
N ASN A 114 -6.13 -1.88 -12.92
CA ASN A 114 -7.25 -1.77 -13.86
C ASN A 114 -7.29 -2.97 -14.82
N LYS A 115 -8.26 -3.87 -14.64
CA LYS A 115 -8.42 -5.08 -15.49
C LYS A 115 -8.69 -4.73 -16.96
N LYS A 116 -9.52 -3.71 -17.24
CA LYS A 116 -9.90 -3.35 -18.61
C LYS A 116 -8.75 -2.77 -19.42
N LYS A 117 -7.82 -2.07 -18.72
CA LYS A 117 -6.67 -1.40 -19.34
C LYS A 117 -5.38 -2.20 -19.21
N ASN A 118 -5.40 -3.38 -18.61
CA ASN A 118 -4.22 -4.20 -18.32
C ASN A 118 -3.13 -3.44 -17.55
N VAL A 119 -3.53 -2.58 -16.59
CA VAL A 119 -2.58 -1.79 -15.78
C VAL A 119 -2.42 -2.43 -14.42
N SER A 120 -1.16 -2.65 -13.99
CA SER A 120 -0.79 -3.29 -12.71
C SER A 120 -1.45 -4.67 -12.55
N THR A 121 -1.38 -5.51 -13.58
CA THR A 121 -1.96 -6.86 -13.60
C THR A 121 -1.41 -7.75 -12.49
N ASN A 122 -0.13 -7.56 -12.11
CA ASN A 122 0.50 -8.20 -10.97
C ASN A 122 -0.21 -7.90 -9.64
N LEU A 123 -0.61 -6.64 -9.40
CA LEU A 123 -1.42 -6.28 -8.22
C LEU A 123 -2.80 -6.92 -8.28
N ILE A 124 -3.42 -6.97 -9.45
CA ILE A 124 -4.75 -7.55 -9.65
C ILE A 124 -4.73 -9.04 -9.30
N MET A 125 -3.76 -9.80 -9.84
CA MET A 125 -3.63 -11.24 -9.53
C MET A 125 -3.34 -11.50 -8.05
N ALA A 126 -2.53 -10.66 -7.41
CA ALA A 126 -2.28 -10.74 -5.97
C ALA A 126 -3.54 -10.46 -5.14
N ILE A 127 -4.35 -9.46 -5.53
CA ILE A 127 -5.64 -9.14 -4.89
C ILE A 127 -6.63 -10.31 -5.07
N ASP A 128 -6.73 -10.89 -6.27
CA ASP A 128 -7.61 -12.04 -6.52
C ASP A 128 -7.19 -13.26 -5.69
N TYR A 129 -5.89 -13.49 -5.54
CA TYR A 129 -5.37 -14.54 -4.67
C TYR A 129 -5.70 -14.29 -3.19
N ALA A 130 -5.50 -13.05 -2.69
CA ALA A 130 -5.86 -12.68 -1.32
C ALA A 130 -7.35 -12.89 -1.04
N LYS A 131 -8.23 -12.54 -1.99
CA LYS A 131 -9.68 -12.81 -1.91
C LYS A 131 -9.97 -14.31 -1.84
N LYS A 132 -9.33 -15.10 -2.70
CA LYS A 132 -9.53 -16.57 -2.73
C LYS A 132 -9.24 -17.23 -1.38
N ILE A 133 -8.22 -16.76 -0.66
CA ILE A 133 -7.86 -17.31 0.66
C ILE A 133 -8.49 -16.56 1.84
N ASN A 134 -9.41 -15.60 1.57
CA ASN A 134 -10.08 -14.78 2.58
C ASN A 134 -9.11 -14.01 3.49
N SER A 135 -8.02 -13.51 2.93
CA SER A 135 -7.06 -12.64 3.62
C SER A 135 -7.51 -11.17 3.61
N ASN A 136 -6.99 -10.37 4.54
CA ASN A 136 -7.25 -8.95 4.56
C ASN A 136 -6.57 -8.23 3.39
N ILE A 137 -7.31 -7.31 2.75
CA ILE A 137 -6.79 -6.42 1.72
C ILE A 137 -6.91 -5.00 2.25
N LEU A 138 -5.78 -4.36 2.45
CA LEU A 138 -5.61 -3.00 2.91
C LEU A 138 -4.88 -2.19 1.84
N GLY A 139 -4.86 -0.87 1.95
CA GLY A 139 -4.03 -0.10 1.02
C GLY A 139 -4.28 1.39 1.03
N ILE A 140 -3.44 2.10 0.28
CA ILE A 140 -3.51 3.55 0.04
C ILE A 140 -3.31 3.76 -1.45
N ILE A 141 -4.31 4.30 -2.13
CA ILE A 141 -4.30 4.50 -3.58
C ILE A 141 -4.77 5.89 -3.98
N GLY A 142 -4.54 6.29 -5.23
CA GLY A 142 -4.92 7.62 -5.73
C GLY A 142 -6.24 7.66 -6.50
N LYS A 143 -6.88 6.52 -6.81
CA LYS A 143 -8.10 6.49 -7.63
C LYS A 143 -9.23 5.67 -7.04
N HIS A 144 -10.43 6.24 -6.93
CA HIS A 144 -11.64 5.58 -6.44
C HIS A 144 -12.10 4.40 -7.30
N ASP A 145 -11.82 4.40 -8.59
CA ASP A 145 -12.21 3.34 -9.53
C ASP A 145 -11.18 2.19 -9.63
N GLY A 146 -10.10 2.27 -8.87
CA GLY A 146 -9.06 1.24 -8.80
C GLY A 146 -9.57 -0.12 -8.33
N TYR A 147 -9.02 -1.20 -8.88
CA TYR A 147 -9.42 -2.57 -8.53
C TYR A 147 -9.24 -2.87 -7.04
N ALA A 148 -8.18 -2.34 -6.43
CA ALA A 148 -7.94 -2.49 -4.99
C ALA A 148 -9.09 -1.90 -4.15
N LYS A 149 -9.56 -0.67 -4.47
CA LYS A 149 -10.71 -0.05 -3.77
C LYS A 149 -12.00 -0.86 -3.94
N LYS A 150 -12.24 -1.34 -5.15
CA LYS A 150 -13.42 -2.21 -5.43
C LYS A 150 -13.36 -3.56 -4.74
N SER A 151 -12.17 -4.00 -4.34
CA SER A 151 -11.94 -5.28 -3.69
C SER A 151 -12.00 -5.22 -2.17
N SER A 152 -11.87 -4.02 -1.58
CA SER A 152 -11.91 -3.83 -0.12
C SER A 152 -12.30 -2.41 0.26
N ASN A 153 -13.17 -2.28 1.27
CA ASN A 153 -13.51 -0.99 1.90
C ASN A 153 -12.40 -0.46 2.82
N LYS A 154 -11.38 -1.27 3.09
CA LYS A 154 -10.21 -0.92 3.92
C LYS A 154 -9.06 -0.33 3.10
N VAL A 155 -9.33 0.07 1.86
CA VAL A 155 -8.39 0.80 1.00
C VAL A 155 -8.74 2.28 1.03
N ILE A 156 -7.79 3.09 1.51
CA ILE A 156 -7.89 4.56 1.57
C ILE A 156 -7.62 5.12 0.18
N VAL A 157 -8.37 6.15 -0.21
CA VAL A 157 -8.12 6.89 -1.45
C VAL A 157 -7.63 8.29 -1.12
N ILE A 158 -6.47 8.65 -1.65
CA ILE A 158 -5.93 10.01 -1.57
C ILE A 158 -6.80 10.94 -2.40
N PRO A 159 -7.29 12.07 -1.85
CA PRO A 159 -8.15 13.00 -2.57
C PRO A 159 -7.51 13.53 -3.85
N GLU A 160 -8.22 13.43 -4.97
CA GLU A 160 -7.81 14.03 -6.25
C GLU A 160 -8.20 15.50 -6.26
N VAL A 161 -7.21 16.41 -6.24
CA VAL A 161 -7.42 17.87 -6.31
C VAL A 161 -7.00 18.47 -7.66
N ASP A 162 -6.13 17.78 -8.39
CA ASP A 162 -5.68 18.16 -9.72
C ASP A 162 -5.29 16.89 -10.51
N LYS A 163 -6.02 16.64 -11.61
CA LYS A 163 -5.81 15.45 -12.45
C LYS A 163 -4.40 15.32 -13.03
N LYS A 164 -3.70 16.46 -13.23
CA LYS A 164 -2.34 16.47 -13.76
C LYS A 164 -1.30 15.92 -12.77
N PHE A 165 -1.61 15.97 -11.48
CA PHE A 165 -0.68 15.62 -10.40
C PHE A 165 -1.15 14.42 -9.54
N VAL A 166 -2.05 13.59 -10.07
CA VAL A 166 -2.53 12.39 -9.36
C VAL A 166 -1.37 11.49 -8.94
N THR A 167 -0.42 11.22 -9.83
CA THR A 167 0.74 10.37 -9.54
C THR A 167 1.61 10.94 -8.42
N PRO A 168 2.22 12.13 -8.55
CA PRO A 168 3.11 12.65 -7.50
C PRO A 168 2.40 12.87 -6.17
N PHE A 169 1.14 13.34 -6.17
CA PHE A 169 0.40 13.51 -4.92
C PHE A 169 0.01 12.17 -4.27
N SER A 170 -0.39 11.17 -5.07
CA SER A 170 -0.69 9.85 -4.52
C SER A 170 0.53 9.24 -3.84
N GLU A 171 1.70 9.29 -4.49
CA GLU A 171 2.93 8.70 -3.96
C GLU A 171 3.44 9.46 -2.74
N ALA A 172 3.40 10.80 -2.74
CA ALA A 172 3.76 11.61 -1.58
C ALA A 172 2.83 11.35 -0.38
N PHE A 173 1.52 11.32 -0.61
CA PHE A 173 0.56 11.08 0.47
C PHE A 173 0.45 9.61 0.90
N GLN A 174 0.85 8.64 0.09
CA GLN A 174 1.11 7.28 0.59
C GLN A 174 2.08 7.34 1.77
N ALA A 175 3.19 8.08 1.61
CA ALA A 175 4.19 8.25 2.67
C ALA A 175 3.62 8.99 3.89
N VAL A 176 2.91 10.08 3.70
CA VAL A 176 2.26 10.82 4.80
C VAL A 176 1.32 9.92 5.59
N VAL A 177 0.49 9.13 4.90
CA VAL A 177 -0.52 8.27 5.57
C VAL A 177 0.14 7.10 6.29
N TRP A 178 1.09 6.37 5.67
CA TRP A 178 1.69 5.24 6.38
C TRP A 178 2.62 5.68 7.51
N HIS A 179 3.27 6.85 7.44
CA HIS A 179 3.96 7.44 8.59
C HIS A 179 2.99 7.77 9.72
N CYS A 180 1.81 8.31 9.42
CA CYS A 180 0.75 8.50 10.40
C CYS A 180 0.33 7.17 11.06
N LEU A 181 0.20 6.07 10.28
CA LEU A 181 -0.15 4.76 10.80
C LEU A 181 0.92 4.23 11.78
N VAL A 182 2.20 4.25 11.40
CA VAL A 182 3.28 3.71 12.25
C VAL A 182 3.58 4.59 13.47
N SER A 183 3.21 5.86 13.42
CA SER A 183 3.33 6.79 14.55
C SER A 183 2.09 6.79 15.46
N HIS A 184 1.03 6.08 15.07
CA HIS A 184 -0.22 6.06 15.85
C HIS A 184 -0.02 5.34 17.19
N PRO A 185 -0.47 5.92 18.34
CA PRO A 185 -0.23 5.34 19.67
C PRO A 185 -0.71 3.90 19.86
N GLN A 186 -1.71 3.45 19.10
CA GLN A 186 -2.20 2.06 19.15
C GLN A 186 -1.33 1.06 18.37
N LEU A 187 -0.42 1.51 17.53
CA LEU A 187 0.45 0.67 16.70
C LEU A 187 1.93 0.80 17.08
N GLN A 188 2.37 2.02 17.37
CA GLN A 188 3.75 2.31 17.71
C GLN A 188 4.15 1.63 19.03
N MET A 189 5.25 0.87 18.99
CA MET A 189 5.85 0.19 20.13
C MET A 189 7.22 0.77 20.49
N ASN A 190 7.98 1.18 19.48
CA ASN A 190 9.32 1.69 19.64
C ASN A 190 9.36 3.17 19.24
N LYS A 191 10.12 3.97 19.99
CA LYS A 191 10.33 5.38 19.66
C LYS A 191 11.35 5.51 18.51
N THR A 192 11.20 6.55 17.70
CA THR A 192 12.24 7.00 16.79
C THR A 192 13.39 7.63 17.58
N LYS A 193 14.60 7.66 17.00
CA LYS A 193 15.74 8.32 17.65
C LYS A 193 15.70 9.85 17.52
N TRP A 194 14.90 10.39 16.61
CA TRP A 194 14.70 11.82 16.32
C TRP A 194 13.23 12.11 16.03
#